data_0493a7021102598010c93db87020587f
#
_entry.id   0493a7021102598010c93db87020587f
#
_cell.length_a   1.000
_cell.length_b   1.000
_cell.length_c   1.000
_cell.angle_alpha   90.00
_cell.angle_beta   90.00
_cell.angle_gamma   90.00
#
_symmetry.space_group_name_H-M   'P 1'
#
loop_
_entity.id
_entity.type
_entity.pdbx_description
1 polymer ?
#
loop_
_entity_poly.entity_id
_entity_poly.type
_entity_poly.pdbx_seq_one_letter_code
_entity_poly.pdbx_strand_id
1 'polypeptide(L)'
;MRKISDHFQGYPSQEKLARMMLRYGIKVQGGMVFCGNVEISDSALGRAAGVDRRIVKSTVERIESIPELCSLYSLLEPTSLLAPVAPLMGWSVLEIVPTNAGTPGILAEVAAVIAAAGISIRQAIVDDPELSDQPRLVVVTDSPVPPDYIPALKRCVGVRSLILH
;
A
#
# COMPACT_ATOMS: atom_id res chain seq x y z
N MET A 1 -6.93 16.04 -8.07
CA MET A 1 -5.50 15.79 -8.36
C MET A 1 -5.43 15.00 -9.66
N ARG A 2 -4.53 15.33 -10.59
CA ARG A 2 -4.32 14.51 -11.79
C ARG A 2 -3.76 13.15 -11.37
N LYS A 3 -4.04 12.10 -12.17
CA LYS A 3 -3.43 10.79 -11.93
C LYS A 3 -1.92 10.88 -12.08
N ILE A 4 -1.16 10.14 -11.28
CA ILE A 4 0.32 10.13 -11.37
C ILE A 4 0.77 9.82 -12.80
N SER A 5 0.09 8.88 -13.49
CA SER A 5 0.34 8.53 -14.89
C SER A 5 0.32 9.72 -15.85
N ASP A 6 -0.52 10.73 -15.59
CA ASP A 6 -0.64 11.89 -16.46
C ASP A 6 0.63 12.74 -16.51
N HIS A 7 1.39 12.74 -15.39
CA HIS A 7 2.64 13.46 -15.28
C HIS A 7 3.84 12.72 -15.90
N PHE A 8 3.68 11.43 -16.23
CA PHE A 8 4.74 10.59 -16.78
C PHE A 8 4.43 10.07 -18.18
N GLN A 9 3.47 10.67 -18.92
CA GLN A 9 3.16 10.29 -20.30
C GLN A 9 4.42 10.34 -21.17
N GLY A 10 4.69 9.23 -21.89
CA GLY A 10 5.92 9.07 -22.70
C GLY A 10 7.17 8.64 -21.91
N TYR A 11 7.09 8.47 -20.58
CA TYR A 11 8.20 8.07 -19.72
C TYR A 11 7.89 6.84 -18.85
N PRO A 12 7.66 5.66 -19.44
CA PRO A 12 7.15 4.49 -18.72
C PRO A 12 8.10 4.00 -17.61
N SER A 13 9.42 4.12 -17.80
CA SER A 13 10.41 3.75 -16.78
C SER A 13 10.38 4.69 -15.57
N GLN A 14 10.15 6.00 -15.80
CA GLN A 14 9.99 6.96 -14.72
C GLN A 14 8.66 6.75 -13.98
N GLU A 15 7.57 6.47 -14.70
CA GLU A 15 6.28 6.16 -14.10
C GLU A 15 6.36 4.92 -13.21
N LYS A 16 6.98 3.84 -13.70
CA LYS A 16 7.21 2.61 -12.92
C LYS A 16 7.94 2.92 -11.61
N LEU A 17 9.00 3.73 -11.69
CA LEU A 17 9.78 4.13 -10.52
C LEU A 17 8.94 4.98 -9.56
N ALA A 18 8.25 5.99 -10.06
CA ALA A 18 7.40 6.87 -9.27
C ALA A 18 6.31 6.08 -8.53
N ARG A 19 5.61 5.15 -9.21
CA ARG A 19 4.63 4.26 -8.58
C ARG A 19 5.24 3.39 -7.48
N MET A 20 6.45 2.85 -7.72
CA MET A 20 7.17 2.07 -6.71
C MET A 20 7.50 2.93 -5.48
N MET A 21 8.01 4.15 -5.70
CA MET A 21 8.33 5.08 -4.60
C MET A 21 7.08 5.41 -3.78
N LEU A 22 5.95 5.69 -4.43
CA LEU A 22 4.67 5.93 -3.76
C LEU A 22 4.22 4.73 -2.92
N ARG A 23 4.29 3.53 -3.49
CA ARG A 23 3.91 2.28 -2.81
C ARG A 23 4.70 2.02 -1.53
N TYR A 24 5.99 2.38 -1.54
CA TYR A 24 6.88 2.15 -0.39
C TYR A 24 7.03 3.37 0.53
N GLY A 25 6.27 4.44 0.28
CA GLY A 25 6.39 5.67 1.08
C GLY A 25 7.78 6.31 0.96
N ILE A 26 8.40 6.20 -0.21
CA ILE A 26 9.73 6.76 -0.48
C ILE A 26 9.58 8.23 -0.89
N LYS A 27 10.10 9.13 -0.07
CA LYS A 27 10.02 10.57 -0.30
C LYS A 27 11.18 11.13 -1.11
N VAL A 28 10.94 12.27 -1.75
CA VAL A 28 11.92 13.07 -2.47
C VAL A 28 12.05 14.42 -1.78
N GLN A 29 13.29 14.80 -1.47
CA GLN A 29 13.58 16.08 -0.84
C GLN A 29 14.98 16.57 -1.19
N GLY A 30 15.09 17.76 -1.78
CA GLY A 30 16.38 18.40 -2.11
C GLY A 30 17.23 17.59 -3.10
N GLY A 31 16.61 16.98 -4.11
CA GLY A 31 17.29 16.15 -5.11
C GLY A 31 17.69 14.76 -4.60
N MET A 32 17.33 14.41 -3.38
CA MET A 32 17.66 13.13 -2.73
C MET A 32 16.42 12.31 -2.44
N VAL A 33 16.60 11.03 -2.22
CA VAL A 33 15.53 10.04 -1.99
C VAL A 33 15.68 9.42 -0.61
N PHE A 34 14.56 9.30 0.13
CA PHE A 34 14.56 8.79 1.50
C PHE A 34 13.46 7.76 1.74
N CYS A 35 13.73 6.79 2.61
CA CYS A 35 12.74 5.97 3.29
C CYS A 35 12.72 6.38 4.77
N GLY A 36 11.67 7.11 5.19
CA GLY A 36 11.70 7.85 6.45
C GLY A 36 12.86 8.84 6.48
N ASN A 37 13.83 8.62 7.38
CA ASN A 37 15.06 9.44 7.50
C ASN A 37 16.31 8.77 6.90
N VAL A 38 16.14 7.61 6.25
CA VAL A 38 17.26 6.86 5.66
C VAL A 38 17.41 7.24 4.19
N GLU A 39 18.54 7.85 3.83
CA GLU A 39 18.85 8.16 2.44
C GLU A 39 19.05 6.90 1.60
N ILE A 40 18.46 6.87 0.42
CA ILE A 40 18.59 5.79 -0.56
C ILE A 40 19.37 6.33 -1.76
N SER A 41 20.51 5.71 -2.08
CA SER A 41 21.28 6.10 -3.26
C SER A 41 20.51 5.78 -4.56
N ASP A 42 20.68 6.60 -5.60
CA ASP A 42 20.10 6.39 -6.93
C ASP A 42 20.40 4.99 -7.49
N SER A 43 21.63 4.50 -7.23
CA SER A 43 22.03 3.17 -7.69
C SER A 43 21.29 2.04 -6.98
N ALA A 44 21.01 2.18 -5.68
CA ALA A 44 20.25 1.20 -4.90
C ALA A 44 18.78 1.19 -5.36
N LEU A 45 18.19 2.37 -5.49
CA LEU A 45 16.81 2.53 -5.95
C LEU A 45 16.63 2.04 -7.39
N GLY A 46 17.59 2.36 -8.28
CA GLY A 46 17.59 1.90 -9.66
C GLY A 46 17.63 0.37 -9.77
N ARG A 47 18.47 -0.29 -8.97
CA ARG A 47 18.50 -1.78 -8.92
C ARG A 47 17.16 -2.36 -8.43
N ALA A 48 16.59 -1.78 -7.38
CA ALA A 48 15.30 -2.24 -6.84
C ALA A 48 14.16 -2.09 -7.87
N ALA A 49 14.14 -1.00 -8.62
CA ALA A 49 13.13 -0.73 -9.64
C ALA A 49 13.39 -1.44 -10.98
N GLY A 50 14.62 -1.99 -11.19
CA GLY A 50 15.05 -2.54 -12.48
C GLY A 50 15.22 -1.45 -13.54
N VAL A 51 15.75 -0.28 -13.17
CA VAL A 51 16.04 0.84 -14.07
C VAL A 51 17.47 1.36 -13.88
N ASP A 52 17.99 2.05 -14.89
CA ASP A 52 19.30 2.71 -14.77
C ASP A 52 19.23 3.88 -13.78
N ARG A 53 20.35 4.15 -13.07
CA ARG A 53 20.46 5.27 -12.12
C ARG A 53 20.14 6.64 -12.73
N ARG A 54 20.36 6.82 -14.04
CA ARG A 54 20.01 8.06 -14.75
C ARG A 54 18.50 8.27 -14.80
N ILE A 55 17.75 7.16 -14.90
CA ILE A 55 16.28 7.22 -14.82
C ILE A 55 15.85 7.64 -13.43
N VAL A 56 16.53 7.17 -12.37
CA VAL A 56 16.25 7.62 -11.00
C VAL A 56 16.43 9.13 -10.90
N LYS A 57 17.62 9.62 -11.31
CA LYS A 57 17.92 11.05 -11.26
C LYS A 57 16.92 11.89 -12.05
N SER A 58 16.62 11.52 -13.29
CA SER A 58 15.65 12.25 -14.11
C SER A 58 14.21 12.16 -13.59
N THR A 59 13.87 11.09 -12.85
CA THR A 59 12.57 10.97 -12.17
C THR A 59 12.48 11.91 -10.98
N VAL A 60 13.52 11.98 -10.16
CA VAL A 60 13.63 12.92 -9.03
C VAL A 60 13.54 14.35 -9.51
N GLU A 61 14.33 14.73 -10.52
CA GLU A 61 14.29 16.07 -11.13
C GLU A 61 12.89 16.42 -11.65
N ARG A 62 12.20 15.47 -12.30
CA ARG A 62 10.82 15.66 -12.76
C ARG A 62 9.84 15.84 -11.60
N ILE A 63 9.93 15.01 -10.56
CA ILE A 63 9.09 15.12 -9.36
C ILE A 63 9.24 16.51 -8.74
N GLU A 64 10.46 17.00 -8.57
CA GLU A 64 10.72 18.31 -7.96
C GLU A 64 10.31 19.48 -8.86
N SER A 65 10.38 19.31 -10.18
CA SER A 65 9.98 20.36 -11.14
C SER A 65 8.46 20.55 -11.25
N ILE A 66 7.65 19.61 -10.81
CA ILE A 66 6.18 19.67 -10.87
C ILE A 66 5.62 19.88 -9.47
N PRO A 67 5.03 21.06 -9.16
CA PRO A 67 4.61 21.42 -7.80
C PRO A 67 3.68 20.37 -7.14
N GLU A 68 2.74 19.78 -7.90
CA GLU A 68 1.83 18.74 -7.39
C GLU A 68 2.58 17.48 -6.96
N LEU A 69 3.56 17.03 -7.76
CA LEU A 69 4.38 15.86 -7.44
C LEU A 69 5.37 16.16 -6.31
N CYS A 70 5.99 17.34 -6.34
CA CYS A 70 6.90 17.78 -5.29
C CYS A 70 6.21 17.78 -3.92
N SER A 71 5.01 18.36 -3.84
CA SER A 71 4.21 18.38 -2.61
C SER A 71 3.83 16.95 -2.15
N LEU A 72 3.43 16.08 -3.08
CA LEU A 72 3.05 14.72 -2.77
C LEU A 72 4.25 13.90 -2.26
N TYR A 73 5.35 13.88 -3.03
CA TYR A 73 6.49 13.03 -2.71
C TYR A 73 7.31 13.51 -1.53
N SER A 74 7.27 14.81 -1.19
CA SER A 74 7.96 15.34 0.01
C SER A 74 7.30 14.94 1.33
N LEU A 75 6.02 14.55 1.30
CA LEU A 75 5.22 14.19 2.48
C LEU A 75 5.06 12.67 2.66
N LEU A 76 5.60 11.85 1.75
CA LEU A 76 5.50 10.40 1.89
C LEU A 76 6.27 9.89 3.10
N GLU A 77 5.65 8.96 3.83
CA GLU A 77 6.28 8.24 4.93
C GLU A 77 6.04 6.73 4.77
N PRO A 78 7.05 5.90 5.06
CA PRO A 78 6.90 4.45 5.00
C PRO A 78 6.05 3.94 6.16
N THR A 79 5.26 2.91 5.90
CA THR A 79 4.50 2.19 6.93
C THR A 79 4.92 0.73 6.95
N SER A 80 5.20 0.19 8.14
CA SER A 80 5.52 -1.22 8.29
C SER A 80 4.29 -2.08 7.97
N LEU A 81 4.42 -3.03 7.06
CA LEU A 81 3.40 -4.04 6.80
C LEU A 81 3.60 -5.21 7.79
N LEU A 82 2.65 -5.41 8.70
CA LEU A 82 2.74 -6.44 9.74
C LEU A 82 2.30 -7.84 9.27
N ALA A 83 1.52 -7.94 8.20
CA ALA A 83 1.00 -9.22 7.72
C ALA A 83 2.07 -10.31 7.51
N PRO A 84 3.26 -10.06 6.90
CA PRO A 84 4.26 -11.10 6.72
C PRO A 84 4.87 -11.64 8.02
N VAL A 85 4.87 -10.84 9.09
CA VAL A 85 5.44 -11.23 10.40
C VAL A 85 4.38 -11.68 11.40
N ALA A 86 3.12 -11.48 11.11
CA ALA A 86 2.01 -11.80 11.98
C ALA A 86 2.02 -13.24 12.51
N PRO A 87 2.26 -14.30 11.69
CA PRO A 87 2.32 -15.67 12.19
C PRO A 87 3.43 -15.90 13.21
N LEU A 88 4.58 -15.21 13.06
CA LEU A 88 5.70 -15.31 14.03
C LEU A 88 5.35 -14.71 15.39
N MET A 89 4.38 -13.81 15.42
CA MET A 89 3.89 -13.14 16.62
C MET A 89 2.68 -13.85 17.24
N GLY A 90 2.24 -14.97 16.66
CA GLY A 90 1.01 -15.65 17.07
C GLY A 90 -0.27 -14.91 16.65
N TRP A 91 -0.18 -13.98 15.73
CA TRP A 91 -1.28 -13.22 15.17
C TRP A 91 -1.83 -13.89 13.90
N SER A 92 -3.02 -13.49 13.48
CA SER A 92 -3.63 -14.00 12.25
C SER A 92 -3.79 -12.89 11.21
N VAL A 93 -3.86 -13.29 9.95
CA VAL A 93 -4.01 -12.37 8.82
C VAL A 93 -5.25 -12.76 8.02
N LEU A 94 -6.10 -11.78 7.75
CA LEU A 94 -7.24 -11.89 6.85
C LEU A 94 -6.97 -11.01 5.64
N GLU A 95 -6.96 -11.60 4.45
CA GLU A 95 -6.98 -10.84 3.19
C GLU A 95 -8.39 -10.90 2.62
N ILE A 96 -9.01 -9.75 2.49
CA ILE A 96 -10.33 -9.58 1.90
C ILE A 96 -10.14 -9.07 0.48
N VAL A 97 -10.61 -9.87 -0.48
CA VAL A 97 -10.65 -9.49 -1.89
C VAL A 97 -12.03 -8.90 -2.16
N PRO A 98 -12.13 -7.60 -2.49
CA PRO A 98 -13.43 -6.97 -2.72
C PRO A 98 -13.99 -7.32 -4.10
N THR A 99 -15.31 -7.21 -4.24
CA THR A 99 -16.00 -7.22 -5.54
C THR A 99 -15.67 -5.94 -6.32
N ASN A 100 -15.69 -4.81 -5.60
CA ASN A 100 -15.26 -3.50 -6.06
C ASN A 100 -14.60 -2.77 -4.88
N ALA A 101 -13.30 -2.47 -5.00
CA ALA A 101 -12.53 -1.84 -3.94
C ALA A 101 -12.99 -0.42 -3.58
N GLY A 102 -13.70 0.25 -4.50
CA GLY A 102 -14.29 1.57 -4.24
C GLY A 102 -15.61 1.53 -3.47
N THR A 103 -16.11 0.34 -3.07
CA THR A 103 -17.36 0.24 -2.32
C THR A 103 -17.19 0.75 -0.89
N PRO A 104 -17.97 1.75 -0.46
CA PRO A 104 -17.92 2.22 0.93
C PRO A 104 -18.39 1.14 1.91
N GLY A 105 -17.82 1.12 3.11
CA GLY A 105 -18.30 0.29 4.22
C GLY A 105 -17.64 -1.09 4.36
N ILE A 106 -16.88 -1.59 3.39
CA ILE A 106 -16.24 -2.92 3.46
C ILE A 106 -15.41 -3.07 4.75
N LEU A 107 -14.51 -2.12 5.02
CA LEU A 107 -13.68 -2.14 6.23
C LEU A 107 -14.55 -2.08 7.50
N ALA A 108 -15.59 -1.25 7.50
CA ALA A 108 -16.46 -1.08 8.68
C ALA A 108 -17.20 -2.38 9.02
N GLU A 109 -17.79 -3.06 8.03
CA GLU A 109 -18.49 -4.32 8.26
C GLU A 109 -17.56 -5.44 8.70
N VAL A 110 -16.41 -5.58 8.04
CA VAL A 110 -15.38 -6.57 8.42
C VAL A 110 -14.89 -6.32 9.84
N ALA A 111 -14.59 -5.07 10.20
CA ALA A 111 -14.17 -4.70 11.54
C ALA A 111 -15.26 -4.96 12.59
N ALA A 112 -16.53 -4.73 12.27
CA ALA A 112 -17.65 -5.03 13.16
C ALA A 112 -17.77 -6.54 13.47
N VAL A 113 -17.58 -7.40 12.46
CA VAL A 113 -17.60 -8.86 12.66
C VAL A 113 -16.42 -9.30 13.51
N ILE A 114 -15.21 -8.76 13.31
CA ILE A 114 -14.03 -9.05 14.12
C ILE A 114 -14.24 -8.60 15.57
N ALA A 115 -14.80 -7.41 15.75
CA ALA A 115 -15.13 -6.88 17.09
C ALA A 115 -16.18 -7.74 17.81
N ALA A 116 -17.20 -8.24 17.09
CA ALA A 116 -18.20 -9.15 17.64
C ALA A 116 -17.60 -10.50 18.09
N ALA A 117 -16.47 -10.91 17.49
CA ALA A 117 -15.71 -12.08 17.93
C ALA A 117 -14.83 -11.81 19.16
N GLY A 118 -14.81 -10.58 19.68
CA GLY A 118 -13.96 -10.18 20.82
C GLY A 118 -12.48 -10.04 20.49
N ILE A 119 -12.13 -9.86 19.22
CA ILE A 119 -10.75 -9.84 18.71
C ILE A 119 -10.33 -8.41 18.41
N SER A 120 -9.08 -8.07 18.77
CA SER A 120 -8.49 -6.77 18.45
C SER A 120 -7.79 -6.77 17.08
N ILE A 121 -7.95 -5.68 16.36
CA ILE A 121 -7.23 -5.44 15.10
C ILE A 121 -5.88 -4.77 15.45
N ARG A 122 -4.78 -5.37 14.98
CA ARG A 122 -3.42 -4.82 15.11
C ARG A 122 -3.08 -3.88 13.98
N GLN A 123 -3.54 -4.21 12.77
CA GLN A 123 -3.35 -3.39 11.59
C GLN A 123 -4.47 -3.66 10.59
N ALA A 124 -4.91 -2.61 9.89
CA ALA A 124 -5.77 -2.73 8.72
C ALA A 124 -5.20 -1.84 7.62
N ILE A 125 -4.92 -2.43 6.46
CA ILE A 125 -4.42 -1.71 5.27
C ILE A 125 -5.40 -1.95 4.13
N VAL A 126 -5.88 -0.86 3.56
CA VAL A 126 -6.72 -0.86 2.36
C VAL A 126 -5.86 -0.41 1.20
N ASP A 127 -5.70 -1.28 0.20
CA ASP A 127 -5.02 -0.90 -1.03
C ASP A 127 -5.85 0.14 -1.80
N ASP A 128 -5.18 1.17 -2.29
CA ASP A 128 -5.80 2.15 -3.18
C ASP A 128 -6.05 1.50 -4.55
N PRO A 129 -7.31 1.52 -5.06
CA PRO A 129 -7.65 0.90 -6.34
C PRO A 129 -7.01 1.59 -7.56
N GLU A 130 -6.50 2.81 -7.42
CA GLU A 130 -5.75 3.49 -8.49
C GLU A 130 -4.26 3.09 -8.51
N LEU A 131 -3.75 2.53 -7.41
CA LEU A 131 -2.34 2.17 -7.25
C LEU A 131 -2.09 0.67 -7.29
N SER A 132 -3.11 -0.16 -7.08
CA SER A 132 -3.02 -1.61 -7.08
C SER A 132 -3.90 -2.21 -8.18
N ASP A 133 -3.34 -3.12 -8.98
CA ASP A 133 -4.11 -3.88 -9.98
C ASP A 133 -5.05 -4.91 -9.34
N GLN A 134 -4.78 -5.31 -8.12
CA GLN A 134 -5.57 -6.25 -7.32
C GLN A 134 -5.72 -5.74 -5.89
N PRO A 135 -6.49 -4.66 -5.70
CA PRO A 135 -6.63 -4.04 -4.39
C PRO A 135 -7.29 -4.99 -3.40
N ARG A 136 -6.74 -5.04 -2.18
CA ARG A 136 -7.21 -5.86 -1.06
C ARG A 136 -7.35 -5.02 0.19
N LEU A 137 -8.15 -5.52 1.12
CA LEU A 137 -8.11 -5.12 2.51
C LEU A 137 -7.37 -6.21 3.28
N VAL A 138 -6.24 -5.87 3.88
CA VAL A 138 -5.45 -6.77 4.73
C VAL A 138 -5.67 -6.36 6.18
N VAL A 139 -6.15 -7.31 7.00
CA VAL A 139 -6.37 -7.10 8.43
C VAL A 139 -5.51 -8.08 9.21
N VAL A 140 -4.70 -7.55 10.12
CA VAL A 140 -3.93 -8.33 11.09
C VAL A 140 -4.65 -8.28 12.42
N THR A 141 -4.94 -9.42 13.01
CA THR A 141 -5.64 -9.56 14.31
C THR A 141 -4.70 -10.15 15.36
N ASP A 142 -4.94 -9.84 16.64
CA ASP A 142 -4.13 -10.32 17.76
C ASP A 142 -4.29 -11.83 18.04
N SER A 143 -5.30 -12.44 17.45
CA SER A 143 -5.60 -13.87 17.57
C SER A 143 -6.40 -14.37 16.38
N PRO A 144 -6.43 -15.69 16.11
CA PRO A 144 -7.21 -16.25 15.01
C PRO A 144 -8.71 -15.97 15.16
N VAL A 145 -9.36 -15.62 14.06
CA VAL A 145 -10.81 -15.44 14.03
C VAL A 145 -11.49 -16.81 14.14
N PRO A 146 -12.41 -17.01 15.12
CA PRO A 146 -13.08 -18.27 15.30
C PRO A 146 -13.86 -18.70 14.05
N PRO A 147 -13.89 -20.01 13.72
CA PRO A 147 -14.55 -20.51 12.50
C PRO A 147 -16.00 -20.08 12.36
N ASP A 148 -16.72 -19.92 13.46
CA ASP A 148 -18.13 -19.53 13.48
C ASP A 148 -18.38 -18.11 12.91
N TYR A 149 -17.36 -17.24 12.91
CA TYR A 149 -17.44 -15.90 12.34
C TYR A 149 -17.06 -15.83 10.85
N ILE A 150 -16.42 -16.86 10.31
CA ILE A 150 -16.00 -16.89 8.90
C ILE A 150 -17.18 -16.73 7.92
N PRO A 151 -18.35 -17.39 8.14
CA PRO A 151 -19.51 -17.18 7.29
C PRO A 151 -20.05 -15.73 7.32
N ALA A 152 -19.94 -15.06 8.47
CA ALA A 152 -20.33 -13.65 8.61
C ALA A 152 -19.40 -12.73 7.81
N LEU A 153 -18.07 -12.92 7.92
CA LEU A 153 -17.08 -12.19 7.13
C LEU A 153 -17.31 -12.33 5.62
N LYS A 154 -17.62 -13.56 5.16
CA LYS A 154 -17.92 -13.80 3.72
C LYS A 154 -19.20 -13.15 3.24
N ARG A 155 -20.14 -12.83 4.14
CA ARG A 155 -21.41 -12.16 3.80
C ARG A 155 -21.34 -10.63 3.91
N CYS A 156 -20.23 -10.06 4.41
CA CYS A 156 -20.06 -8.61 4.45
C CYS A 156 -20.21 -8.01 3.04
N VAL A 157 -20.87 -6.88 2.96
CA VAL A 157 -21.10 -6.18 1.68
C VAL A 157 -19.77 -5.90 1.00
N GLY A 158 -19.70 -6.19 -0.29
CA GLY A 158 -18.51 -5.96 -1.11
C GLY A 158 -17.39 -7.00 -0.96
N VAL A 159 -17.50 -8.00 -0.10
CA VAL A 159 -16.54 -9.10 0.01
C VAL A 159 -16.80 -10.14 -1.09
N ARG A 160 -15.81 -10.37 -1.96
CA ARG A 160 -15.83 -11.42 -2.98
C ARG A 160 -15.24 -12.72 -2.44
N SER A 161 -14.10 -12.63 -1.79
CA SER A 161 -13.44 -13.79 -1.18
C SER A 161 -12.59 -13.38 0.02
N LEU A 162 -12.33 -14.37 0.89
CA LEU A 162 -11.54 -14.24 2.11
C LEU A 162 -10.43 -15.28 2.07
N ILE A 163 -9.19 -14.87 2.34
CA ILE A 163 -8.02 -15.72 2.51
C ILE A 163 -7.55 -15.54 3.96
N LEU A 164 -7.29 -16.64 4.64
CA LEU A 164 -6.81 -16.71 6.03
C LEU A 164 -5.38 -17.26 6.05
N HIS A 165 -4.51 -16.63 6.84
CA HIS A 165 -3.14 -17.04 7.07
C HIS A 165 -2.83 -17.16 8.56
#